data_505dec504479eba386ae6a3699683e63
#
_entry.id   505dec504479eba386ae6a3699683e63
#
_cell.length_a   1.000
_cell.length_b   1.000
_cell.length_c   1.000
_cell.angle_alpha   90.00
_cell.angle_beta   90.00
_cell.angle_gamma   90.00
#
_symmetry.space_group_name_H-M   'P 1'
#
loop_
_entity.id
_entity.type
_entity.pdbx_description
1 polymer ?
#
loop_
_entity_poly.entity_id
_entity_poly.type
_entity_poly.pdbx_seq_one_letter_code
_entity_poly.pdbx_strand_id
1 'polypeptide(L)'
;VALDINPEHAKPWIALAEPTHPSLIDTTHITDELFGFINVPMAVWIDENGMLIRPAEAASIERSPLRDQEVPTGLPPRIEKMYREVKSIPDDSEEYRLAILDWARNGAASKYVMSPDEVVAASQPVSSNQSRAAACFALGEHLHRTEGHDAAVPRWREAHALYPENRTYKRQA
;
A
#
# COMPACT_ATOMS: atom_id res chain seq x y z
N VAL A 1 -9.11 2.56 2.80
CA VAL A 1 -9.48 1.26 2.20
C VAL A 1 -8.65 0.19 2.88
N ALA A 2 -9.28 -0.90 3.34
CA ALA A 2 -8.59 -2.10 3.79
C ALA A 2 -8.45 -3.07 2.61
N LEU A 3 -7.27 -3.66 2.47
CA LEU A 3 -6.98 -4.69 1.47
C LEU A 3 -7.08 -6.06 2.16
N ASP A 4 -8.21 -6.73 2.00
CA ASP A 4 -8.45 -8.01 2.66
C ASP A 4 -9.41 -8.87 1.82
N ILE A 5 -8.95 -10.02 1.38
CA ILE A 5 -9.75 -10.95 0.57
C ILE A 5 -11.02 -11.39 1.32
N ASN A 6 -10.91 -11.56 2.63
CA ASN A 6 -12.06 -11.85 3.49
C ASN A 6 -12.47 -10.60 4.28
N PRO A 7 -13.58 -9.95 3.93
CA PRO A 7 -14.01 -8.71 4.58
C PRO A 7 -14.25 -8.87 6.10
N GLU A 8 -14.52 -10.09 6.56
CA GLU A 8 -14.74 -10.34 7.99
C GLU A 8 -13.48 -10.14 8.84
N HIS A 9 -12.28 -10.18 8.23
CA HIS A 9 -11.03 -9.90 8.93
C HIS A 9 -10.85 -8.40 9.22
N ALA A 10 -11.25 -7.53 8.29
CA ALA A 10 -11.10 -6.08 8.44
C ALA A 10 -12.21 -5.42 9.28
N LYS A 11 -13.45 -5.93 9.20
CA LYS A 11 -14.62 -5.34 9.88
C LYS A 11 -14.45 -5.08 11.38
N PRO A 12 -13.91 -6.01 12.19
CA PRO A 12 -13.73 -5.78 13.63
C PRO A 12 -12.78 -4.61 13.92
N TRP A 13 -11.73 -4.46 13.12
CA TRP A 13 -10.76 -3.37 13.29
C TRP A 13 -11.35 -2.02 12.90
N ILE A 14 -12.14 -1.98 11.81
CA ILE A 14 -12.87 -0.78 11.41
C ILE A 14 -13.87 -0.39 12.49
N ALA A 15 -14.63 -1.34 13.03
CA ALA A 15 -15.57 -1.08 14.11
C ALA A 15 -14.90 -0.56 15.39
N LEU A 16 -13.74 -1.13 15.75
CA LEU A 16 -12.97 -0.69 16.91
C LEU A 16 -12.42 0.75 16.77
N ALA A 17 -12.07 1.13 15.53
CA ALA A 17 -11.52 2.46 15.24
C ALA A 17 -12.59 3.56 15.20
N GLU A 18 -13.89 3.20 15.13
CA GLU A 18 -15.03 4.15 15.09
C GLU A 18 -14.81 5.33 14.12
N PRO A 19 -14.43 5.09 12.86
CA PRO A 19 -14.06 6.15 11.94
C PRO A 19 -15.26 7.05 11.62
N THR A 20 -15.04 8.36 11.56
CA THR A 20 -16.04 9.36 11.13
C THR A 20 -16.09 9.55 9.61
N HIS A 21 -15.26 8.85 8.86
CA HIS A 21 -15.18 8.86 7.40
C HIS A 21 -15.55 7.49 6.81
N PRO A 22 -15.90 7.40 5.52
CA PRO A 22 -16.17 6.13 4.88
C PRO A 22 -14.95 5.19 4.95
N SER A 23 -15.18 3.97 5.45
CA SER A 23 -14.17 2.90 5.46
C SER A 23 -14.60 1.81 4.50
N LEU A 24 -13.79 1.59 3.47
CA LEU A 24 -14.03 0.63 2.41
C LEU A 24 -13.13 -0.58 2.57
N ILE A 25 -13.58 -1.74 2.08
CA ILE A 25 -12.79 -2.97 2.03
C ILE A 25 -12.70 -3.39 0.56
N ASP A 26 -11.48 -3.48 0.05
CA ASP A 26 -11.20 -3.97 -1.30
C ASP A 26 -10.80 -5.45 -1.21
N THR A 27 -11.76 -6.31 -1.55
CA THR A 27 -11.56 -7.77 -1.51
C THR A 27 -10.89 -8.32 -2.75
N THR A 28 -10.65 -7.50 -3.75
CA THR A 28 -10.05 -7.88 -5.03
C THR A 28 -8.69 -7.24 -5.27
N HIS A 29 -8.24 -6.39 -4.35
CA HIS A 29 -6.98 -5.63 -4.46
C HIS A 29 -6.89 -4.77 -5.73
N ILE A 30 -8.05 -4.36 -6.28
CA ILE A 30 -8.09 -3.55 -7.50
C ILE A 30 -7.46 -2.16 -7.29
N THR A 31 -7.51 -1.63 -6.07
CA THR A 31 -6.90 -0.34 -5.75
C THR A 31 -5.37 -0.40 -5.82
N ASP A 32 -4.75 -1.55 -5.53
CA ASP A 32 -3.31 -1.76 -5.69
C ASP A 32 -2.89 -1.58 -7.15
N GLU A 33 -3.67 -2.18 -8.07
CA GLU A 33 -3.38 -2.11 -9.50
C GLU A 33 -3.65 -0.71 -10.05
N LEU A 34 -4.82 -0.13 -9.74
CA LEU A 34 -5.25 1.15 -10.30
C LEU A 34 -4.40 2.33 -9.83
N PHE A 35 -3.97 2.34 -8.58
CA PHE A 35 -3.19 3.43 -8.00
C PHE A 35 -1.70 3.10 -7.85
N GLY A 36 -1.29 1.87 -8.15
CA GLY A 36 0.10 1.45 -8.02
C GLY A 36 0.56 1.30 -6.57
N PHE A 37 -0.31 0.87 -5.65
CA PHE A 37 0.07 0.61 -4.27
C PHE A 37 0.99 -0.61 -4.20
N ILE A 38 2.13 -0.46 -3.53
CA ILE A 38 3.14 -1.52 -3.38
C ILE A 38 3.38 -1.90 -1.93
N ASN A 39 2.75 -1.20 -1.01
CA ASN A 39 2.86 -1.40 0.43
C ASN A 39 1.64 -0.82 1.14
N VAL A 40 1.56 -0.97 2.47
CA VAL A 40 0.59 -0.31 3.35
C VAL A 40 1.32 0.26 4.58
N PRO A 41 0.94 1.47 5.03
CA PRO A 41 -0.07 2.35 4.47
C PRO A 41 0.44 3.13 3.26
N MET A 42 -0.39 3.26 2.24
CA MET A 42 -0.19 4.18 1.10
C MET A 42 -1.46 4.99 0.86
N ALA A 43 -1.31 6.15 0.26
CA ALA A 43 -2.43 7.00 -0.12
C ALA A 43 -2.22 7.65 -1.50
N VAL A 44 -3.32 8.04 -2.11
CA VAL A 44 -3.40 9.00 -3.21
C VAL A 44 -4.25 10.17 -2.75
N TRP A 45 -3.99 11.36 -3.27
CA TRP A 45 -4.83 12.52 -2.99
C TRP A 45 -5.71 12.83 -4.19
N ILE A 46 -7.00 12.92 -3.92
CA ILE A 46 -8.04 13.20 -4.92
C ILE A 46 -8.80 14.43 -4.44
N ASP A 47 -8.93 15.42 -5.33
CA ASP A 47 -9.69 16.64 -5.03
C ASP A 47 -11.21 16.43 -5.12
N GLU A 48 -11.99 17.48 -4.83
CA GLU A 48 -13.46 17.47 -4.86
C GLU A 48 -14.03 17.26 -6.26
N ASN A 49 -13.22 17.42 -7.31
CA ASN A 49 -13.60 17.17 -8.71
C ASN A 49 -13.27 15.74 -9.16
N GLY A 50 -12.71 14.92 -8.25
CA GLY A 50 -12.27 13.57 -8.56
C GLY A 50 -10.93 13.50 -9.30
N MET A 51 -10.17 14.59 -9.32
CA MET A 51 -8.86 14.64 -9.97
C MET A 51 -7.76 14.21 -8.99
N LEU A 52 -6.87 13.35 -9.48
CA LEU A 52 -5.67 12.94 -8.75
C LEU A 52 -4.69 14.12 -8.69
N ILE A 53 -4.39 14.59 -7.49
CA ILE A 53 -3.50 15.73 -7.23
C ILE A 53 -2.18 15.34 -6.55
N ARG A 54 -2.06 14.09 -6.09
CA ARG A 54 -0.80 13.42 -5.74
C ARG A 54 -0.92 11.91 -6.02
N PRO A 55 0.08 11.30 -6.67
CA PRO A 55 0.09 9.87 -6.94
C PRO A 55 0.32 9.07 -5.65
N ALA A 56 0.37 7.74 -5.78
CA ALA A 56 0.58 6.84 -4.64
C ALA A 56 1.90 7.13 -3.93
N GLU A 57 1.82 7.37 -2.63
CA GLU A 57 2.96 7.62 -1.76
C GLU A 57 2.79 6.95 -0.40
N ALA A 58 3.87 6.80 0.37
CA ALA A 58 3.80 6.32 1.74
C ALA A 58 2.97 7.29 2.60
N ALA A 59 2.03 6.76 3.38
CA ALA A 59 1.01 7.53 4.09
C ALA A 59 1.09 7.39 5.62
N SER A 60 2.25 7.08 6.17
CA SER A 60 2.45 7.08 7.61
C SER A 60 2.50 8.52 8.13
N ILE A 61 1.67 8.84 9.11
CA ILE A 61 1.65 10.14 9.80
C ILE A 61 2.43 10.13 11.10
N GLU A 62 2.90 8.97 11.52
CA GLU A 62 3.68 8.77 12.73
C GLU A 62 4.87 7.86 12.45
N ARG A 63 5.98 8.18 13.10
CA ARG A 63 7.18 7.35 13.07
C ARG A 63 6.90 6.02 13.78
N SER A 64 7.24 4.91 13.14
CA SER A 64 7.07 3.60 13.74
C SER A 64 7.97 3.44 14.99
N PRO A 65 7.41 3.07 16.15
CA PRO A 65 8.19 2.83 17.37
C PRO A 65 9.26 1.73 17.22
N LEU A 66 9.05 0.79 16.29
CA LEU A 66 9.99 -0.29 16.01
C LEU A 66 11.34 0.21 15.47
N ARG A 67 11.38 1.42 14.90
CA ARG A 67 12.62 1.98 14.35
C ARG A 67 13.65 2.33 15.42
N ASP A 68 13.19 2.75 16.58
CA ASP A 68 14.03 3.23 17.67
C ASP A 68 14.34 2.13 18.68
N GLN A 69 13.68 0.98 18.58
CA GLN A 69 13.96 -0.18 19.42
C GLN A 69 15.22 -0.91 18.94
N GLU A 70 16.04 -1.37 19.88
CA GLU A 70 17.10 -2.32 19.54
C GLU A 70 16.51 -3.63 19.04
N VAL A 71 17.18 -4.25 18.07
CA VAL A 71 16.74 -5.57 17.60
C VAL A 71 16.97 -6.57 18.73
N PRO A 72 15.93 -7.20 19.30
CA PRO A 72 16.12 -8.15 20.40
C PRO A 72 17.00 -9.31 19.95
N THR A 73 17.86 -9.81 20.85
CA THR A 73 18.71 -10.97 20.59
C THR A 73 17.92 -12.27 20.67
N GLY A 74 18.31 -13.27 19.90
CA GLY A 74 17.68 -14.61 19.94
C GLY A 74 16.34 -14.72 19.23
N LEU A 75 15.98 -13.74 18.38
CA LEU A 75 14.81 -13.83 17.55
C LEU A 75 14.96 -14.88 16.43
N PRO A 76 13.85 -15.52 16.00
CA PRO A 76 13.86 -16.29 14.78
C PRO A 76 14.39 -15.46 13.60
N PRO A 77 15.18 -16.03 12.67
CA PRO A 77 15.80 -15.28 11.56
C PRO A 77 14.83 -14.44 10.73
N ARG A 78 13.59 -14.93 10.55
CA ARG A 78 12.51 -14.20 9.85
C ARG A 78 12.14 -12.90 10.57
N ILE A 79 12.04 -12.95 11.89
CA ILE A 79 11.66 -11.78 12.71
C ILE A 79 12.82 -10.78 12.78
N GLU A 80 14.05 -11.25 12.96
CA GLU A 80 15.23 -10.39 12.92
C GLU A 80 15.35 -9.66 11.58
N LYS A 81 15.13 -10.36 10.46
CA LYS A 81 15.11 -9.77 9.13
C LYS A 81 14.04 -8.68 9.01
N MET A 82 12.83 -8.94 9.53
CA MET A 82 11.73 -7.95 9.53
C MET A 82 12.12 -6.66 10.27
N TYR A 83 12.73 -6.76 11.46
CA TYR A 83 13.22 -5.58 12.20
C TYR A 83 14.24 -4.78 11.39
N ARG A 84 15.19 -5.46 10.73
CA ARG A 84 16.20 -4.81 9.88
C ARG A 84 15.54 -4.12 8.68
N GLU A 85 14.58 -4.76 8.03
CA GLU A 85 13.83 -4.19 6.91
C GLU A 85 13.05 -2.94 7.34
N VAL A 86 12.36 -2.96 8.49
CA VAL A 86 11.64 -1.77 9.00
C VAL A 86 12.59 -0.59 9.23
N LYS A 87 13.77 -0.85 9.77
CA LYS A 87 14.79 0.20 10.03
C LYS A 87 15.39 0.77 8.74
N SER A 88 15.39 0.03 7.64
CA SER A 88 15.94 0.48 6.35
C SER A 88 14.95 1.29 5.50
N ILE A 89 13.65 1.25 5.81
CA ILE A 89 12.64 2.02 5.07
C ILE A 89 12.84 3.52 5.40
N PRO A 90 12.86 4.45 4.43
CA PRO A 90 12.85 5.88 4.69
C PRO A 90 11.69 6.29 5.60
N ASP A 91 11.86 7.34 6.38
CA ASP A 91 10.82 7.84 7.27
C ASP A 91 10.42 9.26 6.90
N ASP A 92 9.37 9.37 6.13
CA ASP A 92 8.82 10.63 5.64
C ASP A 92 7.53 11.01 6.40
N SER A 93 7.28 10.38 7.57
CA SER A 93 6.01 10.50 8.30
C SER A 93 5.70 11.94 8.72
N GLU A 94 6.70 12.69 9.20
CA GLU A 94 6.50 14.08 9.61
C GLU A 94 6.25 14.99 8.38
N GLU A 95 6.96 14.78 7.28
CA GLU A 95 6.73 15.53 6.04
C GLU A 95 5.35 15.25 5.48
N TYR A 96 4.94 13.99 5.44
CA TYR A 96 3.61 13.60 5.00
C TYR A 96 2.51 14.21 5.89
N ARG A 97 2.69 14.17 7.20
CA ARG A 97 1.75 14.79 8.17
C ARG A 97 1.61 16.29 7.93
N LEU A 98 2.72 16.99 7.71
CA LEU A 98 2.71 18.42 7.41
C LEU A 98 2.04 18.72 6.07
N ALA A 99 2.25 17.88 5.07
CA ALA A 99 1.63 18.00 3.75
C ALA A 99 0.09 17.88 3.84
N ILE A 100 -0.42 16.88 4.56
CA ILE A 100 -1.87 16.73 4.78
C ILE A 100 -2.45 17.96 5.51
N LEU A 101 -1.78 18.45 6.54
CA LEU A 101 -2.24 19.61 7.30
C LEU A 101 -2.25 20.88 6.44
N ASP A 102 -1.28 21.05 5.56
CA ASP A 102 -1.24 22.16 4.63
C ASP A 102 -2.37 22.06 3.61
N TRP A 103 -2.57 20.89 3.02
CA TRP A 103 -3.67 20.67 2.08
C TRP A 103 -5.05 20.87 2.72
N ALA A 104 -5.25 20.35 3.92
CA ALA A 104 -6.50 20.54 4.66
C ALA A 104 -6.83 22.02 4.95
N ARG A 105 -5.81 22.88 5.08
CA ARG A 105 -5.97 24.33 5.34
C ARG A 105 -6.13 25.14 4.06
N ASN A 106 -5.39 24.79 3.02
CA ASN A 106 -5.18 25.62 1.83
C ASN A 106 -5.88 25.05 0.57
N GLY A 107 -6.38 23.80 0.63
CA GLY A 107 -7.03 23.14 -0.51
C GLY A 107 -6.14 23.15 -1.75
N ALA A 108 -6.69 23.57 -2.88
CA ALA A 108 -5.96 23.66 -4.15
C ALA A 108 -4.77 24.64 -4.13
N ALA A 109 -4.69 25.56 -3.15
CA ALA A 109 -3.54 26.48 -2.98
C ALA A 109 -2.40 25.88 -2.15
N SER A 110 -2.51 24.65 -1.70
CA SER A 110 -1.43 23.96 -0.98
C SER A 110 -0.22 23.80 -1.87
N LYS A 111 0.97 24.06 -1.32
CA LYS A 111 2.24 23.87 -2.03
C LYS A 111 2.56 22.39 -2.34
N TYR A 112 1.78 21.47 -1.80
CA TYR A 112 1.94 20.02 -2.00
C TYR A 112 1.00 19.46 -3.09
N VAL A 113 0.07 20.26 -3.59
CA VAL A 113 -0.77 19.91 -4.75
C VAL A 113 0.09 19.96 -6.01
N MET A 114 0.07 18.88 -6.77
CA MET A 114 0.78 18.76 -8.04
C MET A 114 -0.11 19.18 -9.20
N SER A 115 0.48 19.77 -10.23
CA SER A 115 -0.19 19.96 -11.52
C SER A 115 -0.46 18.61 -12.20
N PRO A 116 -1.41 18.52 -13.16
CA PRO A 116 -1.66 17.28 -13.91
C PRO A 116 -0.39 16.70 -14.56
N ASP A 117 0.47 17.55 -15.12
CA ASP A 117 1.72 17.09 -15.76
C ASP A 117 2.71 16.51 -14.75
N GLU A 118 2.80 17.10 -13.56
CA GLU A 118 3.63 16.57 -12.46
C GLU A 118 3.08 15.23 -11.94
N VAL A 119 1.75 15.10 -11.80
CA VAL A 119 1.12 13.82 -11.42
C VAL A 119 1.42 12.74 -12.45
N VAL A 120 1.27 13.05 -13.75
CA VAL A 120 1.59 12.11 -14.84
C VAL A 120 3.07 11.73 -14.81
N ALA A 121 3.96 12.70 -14.62
CA ALA A 121 5.40 12.45 -14.54
C ALA A 121 5.79 11.57 -13.34
N ALA A 122 5.16 11.80 -12.19
CA ALA A 122 5.38 11.02 -10.96
C ALA A 122 4.73 9.62 -11.03
N SER A 123 3.64 9.47 -11.81
CA SER A 123 2.94 8.20 -12.04
C SER A 123 3.51 7.43 -13.24
N GLN A 124 4.82 7.37 -13.38
CA GLN A 124 5.49 6.77 -14.55
C GLN A 124 4.84 5.48 -15.03
N PRO A 125 4.81 5.20 -16.34
CA PRO A 125 4.18 4.00 -16.87
C PRO A 125 4.83 2.75 -16.27
N VAL A 126 3.99 1.80 -15.86
CA VAL A 126 4.43 0.52 -15.31
C VAL A 126 5.23 -0.26 -16.35
N SER A 127 6.31 -0.89 -15.95
CA SER A 127 7.09 -1.77 -16.81
C SER A 127 6.28 -3.01 -17.23
N SER A 128 6.70 -3.69 -18.30
CA SER A 128 6.08 -4.95 -18.72
C SER A 128 6.11 -6.02 -17.63
N ASN A 129 7.16 -6.02 -16.79
CA ASN A 129 7.24 -6.95 -15.66
C ASN A 129 6.21 -6.59 -14.58
N GLN A 130 6.01 -5.31 -14.28
CA GLN A 130 4.97 -4.87 -13.33
C GLN A 130 3.57 -5.22 -13.82
N SER A 131 3.27 -4.99 -15.12
CA SER A 131 1.98 -5.37 -15.72
C SER A 131 1.74 -6.89 -15.66
N ARG A 132 2.76 -7.70 -15.94
CA ARG A 132 2.68 -9.16 -15.82
C ARG A 132 2.52 -9.59 -14.35
N ALA A 133 3.21 -8.95 -13.43
CA ALA A 133 3.08 -9.22 -12.01
C ALA A 133 1.64 -8.98 -11.52
N ALA A 134 1.03 -7.86 -11.92
CA ALA A 134 -0.37 -7.56 -11.62
C ALA A 134 -1.33 -8.63 -12.17
N ALA A 135 -1.13 -9.03 -13.43
CA ALA A 135 -1.93 -10.10 -14.04
C ALA A 135 -1.76 -11.46 -13.32
N CYS A 136 -0.53 -11.81 -12.94
CA CYS A 136 -0.26 -13.03 -12.15
C CYS A 136 -0.92 -12.95 -10.77
N PHE A 137 -0.87 -11.79 -10.12
CA PHE A 137 -1.49 -11.60 -8.82
C PHE A 137 -3.01 -11.73 -8.90
N ALA A 138 -3.65 -11.04 -9.85
CA ALA A 138 -5.10 -11.13 -10.09
C ALA A 138 -5.56 -12.57 -10.41
N LEU A 139 -4.77 -13.32 -11.21
CA LEU A 139 -5.03 -14.73 -11.45
C LEU A 139 -4.92 -15.56 -10.15
N GLY A 140 -3.92 -15.28 -9.31
CA GLY A 140 -3.80 -15.92 -7.99
C GLY A 140 -5.02 -15.67 -7.11
N GLU A 141 -5.50 -14.43 -7.06
CA GLU A 141 -6.73 -14.06 -6.34
C GLU A 141 -7.96 -14.83 -6.86
N HIS A 142 -8.09 -14.95 -8.19
CA HIS A 142 -9.16 -15.72 -8.80
C HIS A 142 -9.08 -17.21 -8.42
N LEU A 143 -7.90 -17.83 -8.56
CA LEU A 143 -7.69 -19.23 -8.21
C LEU A 143 -7.92 -19.48 -6.72
N HIS A 144 -7.51 -18.57 -5.85
CA HIS A 144 -7.78 -18.68 -4.42
C HIS A 144 -9.28 -18.78 -4.11
N ARG A 145 -10.09 -17.96 -4.79
CA ARG A 145 -11.56 -17.99 -4.59
C ARG A 145 -12.25 -19.20 -5.21
N THR A 146 -11.70 -19.76 -6.28
CA THR A 146 -12.37 -20.83 -7.06
C THR A 146 -11.82 -22.22 -6.78
N GLU A 147 -10.52 -22.34 -6.49
CA GLU A 147 -9.80 -23.61 -6.37
C GLU A 147 -9.06 -23.76 -5.04
N GLY A 148 -8.92 -22.68 -4.29
CA GLY A 148 -8.28 -22.65 -2.99
C GLY A 148 -6.82 -22.16 -2.99
N HIS A 149 -6.24 -22.11 -1.79
CA HIS A 149 -4.93 -21.50 -1.54
C HIS A 149 -3.79 -22.13 -2.37
N ASP A 150 -3.73 -23.45 -2.42
CA ASP A 150 -2.62 -24.16 -3.07
C ASP A 150 -2.54 -23.88 -4.58
N ALA A 151 -3.67 -23.65 -5.24
CA ALA A 151 -3.74 -23.28 -6.63
C ALA A 151 -3.23 -21.83 -6.88
N ALA A 152 -3.42 -20.94 -5.92
CA ALA A 152 -3.04 -19.54 -6.00
C ALA A 152 -1.54 -19.30 -5.80
N VAL A 153 -0.91 -20.01 -4.86
CA VAL A 153 0.48 -19.81 -4.43
C VAL A 153 1.49 -19.70 -5.59
N PRO A 154 1.47 -20.57 -6.63
CA PRO A 154 2.41 -20.44 -7.75
C PRO A 154 2.30 -19.09 -8.48
N ARG A 155 1.08 -18.56 -8.60
CA ARG A 155 0.83 -17.28 -9.27
C ARG A 155 1.28 -16.08 -8.44
N TRP A 156 1.04 -16.10 -7.14
CA TRP A 156 1.53 -15.08 -6.23
C TRP A 156 3.07 -15.06 -6.17
N ARG A 157 3.72 -16.22 -6.16
CA ARG A 157 5.19 -16.31 -6.25
C ARG A 157 5.74 -15.75 -7.55
N GLU A 158 5.07 -16.03 -8.68
CA GLU A 158 5.44 -15.46 -9.98
C GLU A 158 5.28 -13.93 -9.96
N ALA A 159 4.18 -13.40 -9.42
CA ALA A 159 3.95 -11.97 -9.27
C ALA A 159 5.06 -11.31 -8.43
N HIS A 160 5.40 -11.90 -7.28
CA HIS A 160 6.48 -11.37 -6.45
C HIS A 160 7.85 -11.45 -7.13
N ALA A 161 8.14 -12.51 -7.88
CA ALA A 161 9.40 -12.63 -8.62
C ALA A 161 9.53 -11.58 -9.73
N LEU A 162 8.42 -11.21 -10.38
CA LEU A 162 8.38 -10.19 -11.42
C LEU A 162 8.45 -8.76 -10.88
N TYR A 163 7.94 -8.51 -9.65
CA TYR A 163 7.94 -7.22 -8.99
C TYR A 163 8.24 -7.35 -7.49
N PRO A 164 9.53 -7.54 -7.12
CA PRO A 164 9.95 -7.83 -5.74
C PRO A 164 9.70 -6.68 -4.76
N GLU A 165 9.64 -5.43 -5.24
CA GLU A 165 9.38 -4.24 -4.44
C GLU A 165 7.94 -4.18 -3.92
N ASN A 166 7.00 -4.85 -4.60
CA ASN A 166 5.61 -4.88 -4.18
C ASN A 166 5.44 -5.77 -2.94
N ARG A 167 5.19 -5.13 -1.80
CA ARG A 167 5.06 -5.80 -0.50
C ARG A 167 3.75 -6.58 -0.36
N THR A 168 2.70 -6.17 -1.09
CA THR A 168 1.42 -6.90 -1.14
C THR A 168 1.65 -8.28 -1.75
N TYR A 169 2.33 -8.36 -2.90
CA TYR A 169 2.64 -9.64 -3.55
C TYR A 169 3.51 -10.53 -2.66
N LYS A 170 4.50 -9.95 -1.98
CA LYS A 170 5.38 -10.68 -1.05
C LYS A 170 4.62 -11.34 0.10
N ARG A 171 3.53 -10.75 0.57
CA ARG A 171 2.76 -11.27 1.70
C ARG A 171 1.93 -12.49 1.33
N GLN A 172 1.50 -12.58 0.08
CA GLN A 172 0.69 -13.69 -0.43
C GLN A 172 1.55 -14.86 -0.97
N ALA A 173 2.79 -14.59 -1.40
CA ALA A 173 3.73 -15.59 -1.92
C ALA A 173 4.36 -16.47 -0.83
#